data_595cd22574f348f989db79f03abd291b
#
_entry.id   595cd22574f348f989db79f03abd291b
#
_cell.length_a   1.000
_cell.length_b   1.000
_cell.length_c   1.000
_cell.angle_alpha   90.00
_cell.angle_beta   90.00
_cell.angle_gamma   90.00
#
_symmetry.space_group_name_H-M   'P 1'
#
loop_
_entity.id
_entity.type
_entity.pdbx_description
1 polymer ?
#
loop_
_entity_poly.entity_id
_entity_poly.type
_entity_poly.pdbx_seq_one_letter_code
_entity_poly.pdbx_strand_id
1 'polypeptide(L)'
;MMNLDDIKRDTDLVNAIDWDMTPEEAVRLYLEWGNNWARGNYVIRSKDDVSHYFVVNTWKEEPVIYFIRRSSDEAVELAKIKLPHDLKKRFIQSQGRHKGVWAVDGEVKSWLKKKLNVH
;
A
#
# COMPACT_ATOMS: atom_id res chain seq x y z
N MET A 1 8.75 11.47 -6.20
CA MET A 1 8.30 10.19 -5.65
C MET A 1 9.37 9.13 -5.80
N MET A 2 9.43 8.23 -4.83
CA MET A 2 10.34 7.08 -4.89
C MET A 2 9.86 6.07 -5.93
N ASN A 3 10.80 5.31 -6.49
CA ASN A 3 10.48 4.13 -7.28
C ASN A 3 10.92 2.87 -6.52
N LEU A 4 10.69 1.69 -7.11
CA LEU A 4 11.04 0.43 -6.45
C LEU A 4 12.54 0.33 -6.14
N ASP A 5 13.38 0.82 -7.03
CA ASP A 5 14.83 0.79 -6.81
C ASP A 5 15.24 1.68 -5.64
N ASP A 6 14.59 2.83 -5.50
CA ASP A 6 14.86 3.74 -4.37
C ASP A 6 14.49 3.07 -3.04
N ILE A 7 13.35 2.39 -3.01
CA ILE A 7 12.91 1.67 -1.82
C ILE A 7 13.87 0.53 -1.51
N LYS A 8 14.23 -0.25 -2.52
CA LYS A 8 15.12 -1.41 -2.38
C LYS A 8 16.47 -1.03 -1.78
N ARG A 9 17.01 0.13 -2.16
CA ARG A 9 18.30 0.61 -1.67
C ARG A 9 18.28 1.05 -0.22
N ASP A 10 17.11 1.37 0.31
CA ASP A 10 16.95 1.80 1.69
C ASP A 10 16.60 0.60 2.57
N THR A 11 17.62 -0.04 3.12
CA THR A 11 17.46 -1.26 3.90
C THR A 11 16.57 -1.04 5.13
N ASP A 12 16.70 0.09 5.80
CA ASP A 12 15.88 0.39 6.98
C ASP A 12 14.42 0.53 6.60
N LEU A 13 14.15 1.16 5.47
CA LEU A 13 12.80 1.31 4.96
C LEU A 13 12.19 -0.05 4.59
N VAL A 14 12.93 -0.89 3.88
CA VAL A 14 12.47 -2.23 3.52
C VAL A 14 12.11 -3.04 4.77
N ASN A 15 12.95 -2.97 5.79
CA ASN A 15 12.72 -3.69 7.04
C ASN A 15 11.53 -3.15 7.85
N ALA A 16 11.12 -1.93 7.58
CA ALA A 16 9.99 -1.30 8.26
C ALA A 16 8.64 -1.58 7.60
N ILE A 17 8.61 -2.25 6.46
CA ILE A 17 7.36 -2.51 5.74
C ILE A 17 6.52 -3.54 6.49
N ASP A 18 5.26 -3.20 6.73
CA ASP A 18 4.26 -4.12 7.29
C ASP A 18 3.65 -4.92 6.14
N TRP A 19 4.03 -6.19 6.03
CA TRP A 19 3.53 -7.10 5.00
C TRP A 19 2.25 -7.83 5.42
N ASP A 20 1.89 -7.76 6.69
CA ASP A 20 0.80 -8.55 7.27
C ASP A 20 -0.43 -7.71 7.60
N MET A 21 -0.51 -6.52 7.05
CA MET A 21 -1.68 -5.65 7.23
C MET A 21 -2.93 -6.32 6.67
N THR A 22 -4.00 -6.34 7.46
CA THR A 22 -5.27 -6.94 7.01
C THR A 22 -5.94 -6.04 5.97
N PRO A 23 -6.81 -6.61 5.12
CA PRO A 23 -7.56 -5.82 4.16
C PRO A 23 -8.34 -4.66 4.80
N GLU A 24 -8.97 -4.92 5.95
CA GLU A 24 -9.75 -3.91 6.66
C GLU A 24 -8.86 -2.77 7.15
N GLU A 25 -7.69 -3.09 7.67
CA GLU A 25 -6.73 -2.09 8.12
C GLU A 25 -6.22 -1.22 6.98
N ALA A 26 -5.89 -1.85 5.85
CA ALA A 26 -5.41 -1.13 4.67
C ALA A 26 -6.45 -0.15 4.18
N VAL A 27 -7.70 -0.58 4.06
CA VAL A 27 -8.80 0.27 3.61
C VAL A 27 -9.05 1.42 4.58
N ARG A 28 -9.08 1.11 5.88
CA ARG A 28 -9.31 2.12 6.91
C ARG A 28 -8.23 3.20 6.88
N LEU A 29 -6.98 2.79 6.85
CA LEU A 29 -5.87 3.74 6.85
C LEU A 29 -5.85 4.58 5.59
N TYR A 30 -6.22 3.99 4.46
CA TYR A 30 -6.32 4.74 3.22
C TYR A 30 -7.45 5.76 3.27
N LEU A 31 -8.60 5.41 3.82
CA LEU A 31 -9.72 6.33 3.96
C LEU A 31 -9.39 7.49 4.90
N GLU A 32 -8.69 7.22 5.99
CA GLU A 32 -8.19 8.28 6.87
C GLU A 32 -7.29 9.25 6.10
N TRP A 33 -6.42 8.71 5.27
CA TRP A 33 -5.53 9.51 4.46
C TRP A 33 -6.29 10.34 3.42
N GLY A 34 -7.30 9.72 2.79
CA GLY A 34 -8.06 10.35 1.71
C GLY A 34 -9.12 11.35 2.16
N ASN A 35 -9.52 11.31 3.43
CA ASN A 35 -10.63 12.12 3.95
C ASN A 35 -10.21 12.85 5.21
N ASN A 36 -10.07 14.16 5.12
CA ASN A 36 -9.63 14.97 6.25
C ASN A 36 -10.54 14.84 7.49
N TRP A 37 -11.83 14.65 7.29
CA TRP A 37 -12.76 14.51 8.40
C TRP A 37 -12.52 13.23 9.20
N ALA A 38 -11.97 12.23 8.58
CA ALA A 38 -11.69 10.96 9.24
C ALA A 38 -10.46 11.01 10.15
N ARG A 39 -9.57 11.95 9.93
CA ARG A 39 -8.29 12.02 10.64
C ARG A 39 -8.42 12.08 12.16
N GLY A 40 -9.39 12.79 12.67
CA GLY A 40 -9.59 12.95 14.10
C GLY A 40 -10.49 11.90 14.73
N ASN A 41 -11.12 11.06 13.91
CA ASN A 41 -12.16 10.15 14.39
C ASN A 41 -11.72 8.71 14.52
N TYR A 42 -10.61 8.36 13.91
CA TYR A 42 -10.12 6.99 13.93
C TYR A 42 -9.03 6.83 14.98
N VAL A 43 -9.12 5.72 15.70
CA VAL A 43 -8.09 5.36 16.65
C VAL A 43 -6.83 5.01 15.88
N ILE A 44 -5.76 5.73 16.16
CA ILE A 44 -4.47 5.44 15.60
C ILE A 44 -3.86 4.33 16.43
N ARG A 45 -3.33 3.30 15.79
CA ARG A 45 -2.86 2.09 16.45
C ARG A 45 -1.80 2.37 17.51
N SER A 46 -0.93 3.33 17.22
CA SER A 46 0.03 3.84 18.18
C SER A 46 0.36 5.27 17.83
N LYS A 47 0.42 6.12 18.85
CA LYS A 47 0.75 7.53 18.64
C LYS A 47 2.17 7.73 18.16
N ASP A 48 3.04 6.83 18.56
CA ASP A 48 4.47 6.95 18.29
C ASP A 48 4.92 6.11 17.09
N ASP A 49 4.05 5.25 16.60
CA ASP A 49 4.40 4.35 15.51
C ASP A 49 4.25 5.01 14.15
N VAL A 50 5.19 4.70 13.30
CA VAL A 50 5.11 5.00 11.88
C VAL A 50 4.95 3.66 11.17
N SER A 51 3.89 3.53 10.39
CA SER A 51 3.63 2.32 9.61
C SER A 51 3.95 2.57 8.15
N HIS A 52 4.60 1.59 7.53
CA HIS A 52 4.87 1.61 6.09
C HIS A 52 4.17 0.41 5.48
N TYR A 53 3.38 0.64 4.45
CA TYR A 53 2.62 -0.44 3.84
C TYR A 53 2.26 -0.11 2.39
N PHE A 54 1.90 -1.16 1.65
CA PHE A 54 1.41 -1.02 0.28
C PHE A 54 -0.08 -1.26 0.21
N VAL A 55 -0.75 -0.53 -0.65
CA VAL A 55 -2.15 -0.79 -1.01
C VAL A 55 -2.29 -0.78 -2.52
N VAL A 56 -3.29 -1.49 -3.03
CA VAL A 56 -3.65 -1.44 -4.44
C VAL A 56 -4.90 -0.58 -4.56
N ASN A 57 -4.83 0.45 -5.39
CA ASN A 57 -5.94 1.36 -5.63
C ASN A 57 -6.47 1.13 -7.03
N THR A 58 -7.76 0.81 -7.13
CA THR A 58 -8.43 0.57 -8.40
C THR A 58 -9.49 1.63 -8.75
N TRP A 59 -9.52 2.73 -8.01
CA TRP A 59 -10.45 3.82 -8.29
C TRP A 59 -10.22 4.46 -9.65
N LYS A 60 -8.97 4.48 -10.11
CA LYS A 60 -8.63 4.91 -11.44
C LYS A 60 -8.75 3.72 -12.39
N GLU A 61 -8.65 3.97 -13.69
CA GLU A 61 -8.84 2.94 -14.71
C GLU A 61 -7.96 1.71 -14.55
N GLU A 62 -6.76 1.90 -14.04
CA GLU A 62 -5.80 0.82 -13.87
C GLU A 62 -5.44 0.62 -12.40
N PRO A 63 -5.26 -0.62 -11.95
CA PRO A 63 -4.74 -0.88 -10.62
C PRO A 63 -3.34 -0.29 -10.48
N VAL A 64 -3.13 0.43 -9.39
CA VAL A 64 -1.85 1.03 -9.06
C VAL A 64 -1.52 0.73 -7.61
N ILE A 65 -0.27 0.41 -7.35
CA ILE A 65 0.21 0.19 -6.00
C ILE A 65 0.71 1.52 -5.44
N TYR A 66 0.23 1.87 -4.26
CA TYR A 66 0.76 3.01 -3.51
C TYR A 66 1.54 2.52 -2.31
N PHE A 67 2.69 3.14 -2.07
CA PHE A 67 3.47 2.92 -0.86
C PHE A 67 3.20 4.07 0.09
N ILE A 68 2.65 3.75 1.25
CA ILE A 68 2.13 4.73 2.21
C ILE A 68 2.98 4.70 3.48
N ARG A 69 3.32 5.89 3.96
CA ARG A 69 3.88 6.08 5.29
C ARG A 69 2.83 6.75 6.15
N ARG A 70 2.39 6.07 7.20
CA ARG A 70 1.35 6.55 8.10
C ARG A 70 1.95 6.82 9.47
N SER A 71 1.81 8.05 9.94
CA SER A 71 2.17 8.44 11.31
C SER A 71 0.91 8.86 12.07
N SER A 72 1.07 9.28 13.33
CA SER A 72 -0.05 9.77 14.13
C SER A 72 -0.72 11.01 13.54
N ASP A 73 0.04 11.82 12.80
CA ASP A 73 -0.41 13.11 12.32
C ASP A 73 -0.81 13.12 10.85
N GLU A 74 -0.21 12.25 10.05
CA GLU A 74 -0.41 12.30 8.61
C GLU A 74 -0.20 10.95 7.93
N ALA A 75 -0.67 10.87 6.71
CA ALA A 75 -0.34 9.77 5.81
C ALA A 75 0.24 10.36 4.53
N VAL A 76 1.36 9.84 4.09
CA VAL A 76 2.08 10.33 2.93
C VAL A 76 2.23 9.22 1.90
N GLU A 77 1.94 9.55 0.65
CA GLU A 77 2.19 8.66 -0.47
C GLU A 77 3.65 8.80 -0.89
N LEU A 78 4.44 7.79 -0.59
CA LEU A 78 5.87 7.80 -0.89
C LEU A 78 6.18 7.34 -2.29
N ALA A 79 5.39 6.44 -2.85
CA ALA A 79 5.62 5.89 -4.17
C ALA A 79 4.34 5.46 -4.83
N LYS A 80 4.36 5.50 -6.15
CA LYS A 80 3.28 5.01 -7.01
C LYS A 80 3.89 4.03 -7.99
N ILE A 81 3.47 2.79 -7.92
CA ILE A 81 4.11 1.68 -8.63
C ILE A 81 3.08 1.04 -9.56
N LYS A 82 3.44 0.91 -10.83
CA LYS A 82 2.59 0.24 -11.80
C LYS A 82 2.78 -1.26 -11.72
N LEU A 83 1.68 -2.00 -11.78
CA LEU A 83 1.73 -3.46 -11.89
C LEU A 83 2.24 -3.87 -13.27
N PRO A 84 3.03 -4.94 -13.37
CA PRO A 84 3.34 -5.55 -14.66
C PRO A 84 2.06 -5.96 -15.38
N HIS A 85 2.08 -5.93 -16.70
CA HIS A 85 0.89 -6.20 -17.52
C HIS A 85 0.19 -7.50 -17.15
N ASP A 86 0.93 -8.59 -17.04
CA ASP A 86 0.36 -9.90 -16.73
C ASP A 86 -0.23 -9.96 -15.33
N LEU A 87 0.46 -9.40 -14.37
CA LEU A 87 -0.01 -9.35 -12.99
C LEU A 87 -1.25 -8.47 -12.86
N LYS A 88 -1.26 -7.34 -13.55
CA LYS A 88 -2.42 -6.45 -13.60
C LYS A 88 -3.64 -7.18 -14.16
N LYS A 89 -3.45 -7.92 -15.25
CA LYS A 89 -4.52 -8.69 -15.87
C LYS A 89 -5.11 -9.73 -14.91
N ARG A 90 -4.26 -10.47 -14.24
CA ARG A 90 -4.71 -11.47 -13.26
C ARG A 90 -5.41 -10.82 -12.07
N PHE A 91 -4.91 -9.70 -11.60
CA PHE A 91 -5.54 -8.94 -10.53
C PHE A 91 -6.95 -8.51 -10.91
N ILE A 92 -7.11 -7.93 -12.10
CA ILE A 92 -8.42 -7.50 -12.59
C ILE A 92 -9.38 -8.68 -12.72
N GLN A 93 -8.90 -9.82 -13.23
CA GLN A 93 -9.72 -11.03 -13.35
C GLN A 93 -10.17 -11.53 -11.97
N SER A 94 -9.30 -11.49 -10.99
CA SER A 94 -9.58 -11.95 -9.63
C SER A 94 -10.56 -11.03 -8.89
N GLN A 95 -10.40 -9.72 -9.02
CA GLN A 95 -11.20 -8.73 -8.30
C GLN A 95 -12.45 -8.29 -9.07
N GLY A 96 -12.52 -8.60 -10.34
CA GLY A 96 -13.61 -8.16 -11.19
C GLY A 96 -13.55 -6.66 -11.47
N ARG A 97 -14.72 -6.06 -11.63
CA ARG A 97 -14.84 -4.63 -11.94
C ARG A 97 -15.03 -3.75 -10.72
N HIS A 98 -14.90 -4.31 -9.54
CA HIS A 98 -15.05 -3.54 -8.31
C HIS A 98 -13.92 -2.53 -8.16
N LYS A 99 -14.29 -1.30 -7.86
CA LYS A 99 -13.33 -0.23 -7.60
C LYS A 99 -13.17 -0.05 -6.11
N GLY A 100 -11.96 0.19 -5.67
CA GLY A 100 -11.69 0.37 -4.25
C GLY A 100 -10.22 0.31 -3.91
N VAL A 101 -9.98 0.03 -2.66
CA VAL A 101 -8.63 -0.11 -2.12
C VAL A 101 -8.48 -1.53 -1.58
N TRP A 102 -7.39 -2.16 -1.93
CA TRP A 102 -7.12 -3.56 -1.61
C TRP A 102 -5.81 -3.67 -0.86
N ALA A 103 -5.75 -4.55 0.11
CA ALA A 103 -4.47 -4.90 0.72
C ALA A 103 -3.59 -5.61 -0.30
N VAL A 104 -2.29 -5.44 -0.19
CA VAL A 104 -1.33 -6.18 -0.99
C VAL A 104 -1.25 -7.60 -0.47
N ASP A 105 -1.57 -8.56 -1.32
CA ASP A 105 -1.77 -9.94 -0.97
C ASP A 105 -1.41 -10.83 -2.17
N GLY A 106 -1.28 -12.14 -1.95
CA GLY A 106 -1.11 -13.13 -3.00
C GLY A 106 0.04 -12.83 -3.95
N GLU A 107 -0.27 -12.85 -5.25
CA GLU A 107 0.72 -12.63 -6.30
C GLU A 107 1.37 -11.24 -6.24
N VAL A 108 0.58 -10.22 -5.89
CA VAL A 108 1.09 -8.85 -5.80
C VAL A 108 2.11 -8.75 -4.67
N LYS A 109 1.80 -9.34 -3.54
CA LYS A 109 2.72 -9.39 -2.39
C LYS A 109 4.00 -10.11 -2.75
N SER A 110 3.88 -11.27 -3.38
CA SER A 110 5.04 -12.07 -3.80
C SER A 110 5.91 -11.30 -4.79
N TRP A 111 5.29 -10.64 -5.75
CA TRP A 111 6.00 -9.84 -6.73
C TRP A 111 6.76 -8.67 -6.08
N LEU A 112 6.11 -7.95 -5.17
CA LEU A 112 6.75 -6.83 -4.46
C LEU A 112 7.91 -7.32 -3.61
N LYS A 113 7.72 -8.39 -2.85
CA LYS A 113 8.79 -8.96 -2.03
C LYS A 113 9.99 -9.36 -2.86
N LYS A 114 9.75 -9.97 -4.01
CA LYS A 114 10.81 -10.36 -4.93
C LYS A 114 11.56 -9.13 -5.46
N LYS A 115 10.83 -8.09 -5.87
CA LYS A 115 11.43 -6.85 -6.39
C LYS A 115 12.26 -6.13 -5.33
N LEU A 116 11.85 -6.21 -4.08
CA LEU A 116 12.55 -5.59 -2.96
C LEU A 116 13.56 -6.52 -2.29
N ASN A 117 13.71 -7.72 -2.81
CA ASN A 117 14.64 -8.72 -2.29
C ASN A 117 14.35 -9.11 -0.85
N VAL A 118 13.07 -9.23 -0.52
CA VAL A 118 12.57 -9.65 0.80
C VAL A 118 12.24 -11.14 0.75
N HIS A 119 12.63 -11.85 1.77
CA HIS A 119 12.39 -13.29 1.87
C HIS A 119 11.21 -13.65 2.76
#